data_e6fa26fa2e552422b2d164ab8d11ffb3
#
_entry.id   e6fa26fa2e552422b2d164ab8d11ffb3
#
_cell.length_a   1.000
_cell.length_b   1.000
_cell.length_c   1.000
_cell.angle_alpha   90.00
_cell.angle_beta   90.00
_cell.angle_gamma   90.00
#
_symmetry.space_group_name_H-M   'P 1'
#
loop_
_entity.id
_entity.type
_entity.pdbx_description
1 polymer ?
#
loop_
_entity_poly.entity_id
_entity_poly.type
_entity_poly.pdbx_seq_one_letter_code
_entity_poly.pdbx_strand_id
1 'polypeptide(L)'
;LCFCGGRAERAVCAHLAALARSGGIVPTRLHLWWSSEAFVTTTDPSRNSLATLAVLGGALTLPPSNIHAMPSSNGSADPDDAAYAYAKELDGTVFDICLLEIGRGGRVASIFPRHPSFTAQSGTSQLATGVTDAPEGPAEQVTLTYRAINRSRQVWGLACGAERAGCLAATLGGDPRTPAARVHGAERTVWFVDRAAASTVPYFQCDL
;
A
#
# COMPACT_ATOMS: atom_id res chain seq x y z
N LEU A 1 -9.15 4.25 5.26
CA LEU A 1 -8.52 3.30 4.33
C LEU A 1 -7.11 3.74 3.99
N CYS A 2 -6.18 2.79 3.88
CA CYS A 2 -4.83 3.04 3.36
C CYS A 2 -4.68 2.34 2.02
N PHE A 3 -4.27 3.07 0.98
CA PHE A 3 -4.09 2.61 -0.39
C PHE A 3 -2.62 2.34 -0.72
N CYS A 4 -2.34 1.50 -1.72
CA CYS A 4 -0.97 1.15 -2.12
C CYS A 4 -0.57 1.63 -3.52
N GLY A 5 -1.52 2.10 -4.32
CA GLY A 5 -1.32 2.28 -5.75
C GLY A 5 -1.31 0.96 -6.52
N GLY A 6 -1.21 1.03 -7.84
CA GLY A 6 -1.13 -0.15 -8.69
C GLY A 6 -2.42 -0.50 -9.44
N ARG A 7 -2.35 -1.58 -10.23
CA ARG A 7 -3.46 -1.98 -11.11
C ARG A 7 -4.63 -2.61 -10.37
N ALA A 8 -4.34 -3.49 -9.43
CA ALA A 8 -5.38 -4.17 -8.68
C ALA A 8 -6.14 -3.21 -7.77
N GLU A 9 -5.45 -2.26 -7.15
CA GLU A 9 -6.09 -1.21 -6.37
C GLU A 9 -7.01 -0.33 -7.21
N ARG A 10 -6.64 0.01 -8.45
CA ARG A 10 -7.53 0.79 -9.34
C ARG A 10 -8.87 0.12 -9.55
N ALA A 11 -8.90 -1.22 -9.64
CA ALA A 11 -10.16 -1.96 -9.71
C ALA A 11 -10.96 -1.85 -8.41
N VAL A 12 -10.30 -1.91 -7.25
CA VAL A 12 -10.94 -1.67 -5.95
C VAL A 12 -11.51 -0.25 -5.89
N CYS A 13 -10.76 0.76 -6.30
CA CYS A 13 -11.22 2.16 -6.34
C CYS A 13 -12.44 2.34 -7.26
N ALA A 14 -12.46 1.68 -8.42
CA ALA A 14 -13.61 1.73 -9.32
C ALA A 14 -14.89 1.16 -8.68
N HIS A 15 -14.77 0.07 -7.92
CA HIS A 15 -15.89 -0.51 -7.17
C HIS A 15 -16.32 0.38 -5.99
N LEU A 16 -15.36 0.97 -5.27
CA LEU A 16 -15.67 1.96 -4.23
C LEU A 16 -16.40 3.17 -4.80
N ALA A 17 -15.98 3.66 -5.97
CA ALA A 17 -16.68 4.75 -6.67
C ALA A 17 -18.12 4.36 -7.09
N ALA A 18 -18.33 3.12 -7.53
CA ALA A 18 -19.66 2.61 -7.84
C ALA A 18 -20.54 2.51 -6.57
N LEU A 19 -20.00 1.99 -5.48
CA LEU A 19 -20.68 1.91 -4.19
C LEU A 19 -21.00 3.29 -3.62
N ALA A 20 -20.12 4.26 -3.81
CA ALA A 20 -20.36 5.64 -3.41
C ALA A 20 -21.54 6.26 -4.15
N ARG A 21 -21.61 6.07 -5.47
CA ARG A 21 -22.74 6.54 -6.29
C ARG A 21 -24.07 5.93 -5.89
N SER A 22 -24.09 4.72 -5.35
CA SER A 22 -25.31 4.08 -4.81
C SER A 22 -25.65 4.47 -3.37
N GLY A 23 -24.91 5.40 -2.77
CA GLY A 23 -25.12 5.84 -1.39
C GLY A 23 -24.59 4.88 -0.32
N GLY A 24 -23.82 3.86 -0.71
CA GLY A 24 -23.25 2.88 0.22
C GLY A 24 -22.05 3.38 1.03
N ILE A 25 -21.57 4.59 0.76
CA ILE A 25 -20.44 5.20 1.48
C ILE A 25 -20.84 6.59 1.99
N VAL A 26 -20.50 6.87 3.24
CA VAL A 26 -20.63 8.19 3.84
C VAL A 26 -19.29 8.92 3.70
N PRO A 27 -19.14 9.91 2.79
CA PRO A 27 -17.84 10.52 2.49
C PRO A 27 -17.16 11.17 3.68
N THR A 28 -17.93 11.79 4.58
CA THR A 28 -17.41 12.48 5.78
C THR A 28 -16.79 11.54 6.81
N ARG A 29 -17.04 10.22 6.71
CA ARG A 29 -16.48 9.19 7.58
C ARG A 29 -15.31 8.43 6.93
N LEU A 30 -14.97 8.73 5.68
CA LEU A 30 -13.92 8.05 4.93
C LEU A 30 -12.67 8.92 4.92
N HIS A 31 -11.58 8.42 5.49
CA HIS A 31 -10.24 9.00 5.42
C HIS A 31 -9.37 8.17 4.48
N LEU A 32 -8.65 8.83 3.58
CA LEU A 32 -7.76 8.22 2.60
C LEU A 32 -6.31 8.48 3.00
N TRP A 33 -5.54 7.41 3.06
CA TRP A 33 -4.11 7.37 3.34
C TRP A 33 -3.41 6.55 2.27
N TRP A 34 -2.08 6.64 2.16
CA TRP A 34 -1.29 5.82 1.23
C TRP A 34 -0.17 5.10 1.96
N SER A 35 0.10 3.84 1.58
CA SER A 35 1.17 3.02 2.15
C SER A 35 2.54 3.34 1.55
N SER A 36 2.56 3.90 0.34
CA SER A 36 3.76 4.42 -0.33
C SER A 36 3.41 5.42 -1.41
N GLU A 37 4.37 6.29 -1.71
CA GLU A 37 4.21 7.33 -2.73
C GLU A 37 5.55 7.63 -3.39
N ALA A 38 5.51 8.01 -4.66
CA ALA A 38 6.63 8.62 -5.35
C ALA A 38 6.97 9.99 -4.75
N PHE A 39 8.24 10.22 -4.41
CA PHE A 39 8.71 11.52 -3.95
C PHE A 39 9.09 12.39 -5.16
N VAL A 40 8.08 12.92 -5.77
CA VAL A 40 8.13 13.79 -6.96
C VAL A 40 7.23 15.00 -6.74
N THR A 41 7.09 15.87 -7.74
CA THR A 41 6.21 17.04 -7.63
C THR A 41 4.75 16.65 -7.43
N THR A 42 3.96 17.53 -6.86
CA THR A 42 2.54 17.28 -6.51
C THR A 42 1.70 16.83 -7.71
N THR A 43 2.02 17.32 -8.91
CA THR A 43 1.26 17.05 -10.15
C THR A 43 1.84 15.93 -11.01
N ASP A 44 2.90 15.28 -10.57
CA ASP A 44 3.55 14.21 -11.33
C ASP A 44 2.62 12.98 -11.43
N PRO A 45 2.40 12.43 -12.65
CA PRO A 45 1.47 11.33 -12.87
C PRO A 45 1.91 9.99 -12.24
N SER A 46 3.16 9.88 -11.76
CA SER A 46 3.62 8.70 -11.02
C SER A 46 3.11 8.64 -9.59
N ARG A 47 2.46 9.70 -9.10
CA ARG A 47 1.89 9.71 -7.76
C ARG A 47 0.69 8.78 -7.64
N ASN A 48 0.75 7.89 -6.65
CA ASN A 48 -0.35 6.97 -6.30
C ASN A 48 -1.60 7.74 -5.88
N SER A 49 -1.44 8.80 -5.10
CA SER A 49 -2.53 9.63 -4.62
C SER A 49 -3.32 10.26 -5.76
N LEU A 50 -2.66 10.77 -6.79
CA LEU A 50 -3.34 11.32 -7.97
C LEU A 50 -4.15 10.25 -8.70
N ALA A 51 -3.57 9.07 -8.90
CA ALA A 51 -4.26 7.96 -9.57
C ALA A 51 -5.52 7.52 -8.81
N THR A 52 -5.43 7.40 -7.49
CA THR A 52 -6.56 7.05 -6.62
C THR A 52 -7.64 8.13 -6.66
N LEU A 53 -7.25 9.39 -6.49
CA LEU A 53 -8.18 10.52 -6.46
C LEU A 53 -8.84 10.77 -7.83
N ALA A 54 -8.17 10.50 -8.94
CA ALA A 54 -8.76 10.58 -10.27
C ALA A 54 -9.94 9.61 -10.44
N VAL A 55 -9.88 8.42 -9.82
CA VAL A 55 -10.98 7.44 -9.87
C VAL A 55 -12.08 7.78 -8.88
N LEU A 56 -11.73 8.19 -7.66
CA LEU A 56 -12.71 8.41 -6.58
C LEU A 56 -13.37 9.79 -6.64
N GLY A 57 -12.66 10.83 -7.10
CA GLY A 57 -13.11 12.22 -7.04
C GLY A 57 -14.37 12.52 -7.87
N GLY A 58 -14.64 11.74 -8.91
CA GLY A 58 -15.90 11.84 -9.68
C GLY A 58 -17.10 11.18 -8.99
N ALA A 59 -16.90 10.46 -7.89
CA ALA A 59 -17.96 9.71 -7.20
C ALA A 59 -18.09 10.07 -5.71
N LEU A 60 -17.06 10.64 -5.12
CA LEU A 60 -16.98 11.00 -3.70
C LEU A 60 -16.54 12.45 -3.55
N THR A 61 -17.36 13.25 -2.90
CA THR A 61 -16.95 14.58 -2.44
C THR A 61 -16.41 14.43 -1.01
N LEU A 62 -15.09 14.21 -0.92
CA LEU A 62 -14.41 14.08 0.36
C LEU A 62 -14.04 15.45 0.92
N PRO A 63 -14.18 15.67 2.23
CA PRO A 63 -13.57 16.83 2.88
C PRO A 63 -12.05 16.81 2.64
N PRO A 64 -11.41 17.94 2.31
CA PRO A 64 -9.94 17.97 2.15
C PRO A 64 -9.18 17.46 3.37
N SER A 65 -9.69 17.67 4.57
CA SER A 65 -9.15 17.14 5.83
C SER A 65 -9.15 15.62 5.94
N ASN A 66 -9.85 14.93 5.05
CA ASN A 66 -9.92 13.46 5.03
C ASN A 66 -8.98 12.84 3.99
N ILE A 67 -8.20 13.66 3.28
CA ILE A 67 -7.25 13.24 2.25
C ILE A 67 -5.84 13.47 2.78
N HIS A 68 -5.16 12.40 3.20
CA HIS A 68 -3.85 12.41 3.85
C HIS A 68 -2.80 11.89 2.87
N ALA A 69 -2.48 12.70 1.86
CA ALA A 69 -1.46 12.34 0.86
C ALA A 69 -0.06 12.53 1.45
N MET A 70 0.86 11.61 1.14
CA MET A 70 2.27 11.77 1.48
C MET A 70 2.82 13.07 0.89
N PRO A 71 3.67 13.84 1.61
CA PRO A 71 4.28 15.05 1.09
C PRO A 71 5.04 14.81 -0.21
N SER A 72 5.12 15.85 -1.03
CA SER A 72 5.79 15.84 -2.34
C SER A 72 7.12 16.58 -2.26
N SER A 73 7.93 16.48 -3.30
CA SER A 73 9.18 17.22 -3.44
C SER A 73 8.99 18.76 -3.55
N ASN A 74 7.76 19.24 -3.68
CA ASN A 74 7.46 20.68 -3.57
C ASN A 74 7.37 21.18 -2.12
N GLY A 75 7.12 20.26 -1.16
CA GLY A 75 6.87 20.61 0.23
C GLY A 75 7.85 20.04 1.25
N SER A 76 8.78 19.18 0.81
CA SER A 76 9.79 18.55 1.66
C SER A 76 11.14 18.57 0.97
N ALA A 77 12.22 18.65 1.77
CA ALA A 77 13.59 18.74 1.25
C ALA A 77 14.07 17.43 0.61
N ASP A 78 13.70 16.31 1.21
CA ASP A 78 14.08 14.96 0.78
C ASP A 78 13.00 13.94 1.21
N PRO A 79 13.12 12.66 0.80
CA PRO A 79 12.16 11.62 1.16
C PRO A 79 12.04 11.36 2.67
N ASP A 80 13.10 11.55 3.46
CA ASP A 80 13.07 11.33 4.91
C ASP A 80 12.34 12.46 5.62
N ASP A 81 12.51 13.71 5.18
CA ASP A 81 11.75 14.86 5.66
C ASP A 81 10.24 14.67 5.38
N ALA A 82 9.90 14.23 4.18
CA ALA A 82 8.53 13.88 3.81
C ALA A 82 7.96 12.73 4.68
N ALA A 83 8.77 11.71 4.93
CA ALA A 83 8.39 10.58 5.77
C ALA A 83 8.17 11.00 7.22
N TYR A 84 9.02 11.88 7.77
CA TYR A 84 8.86 12.43 9.12
C TYR A 84 7.55 13.22 9.26
N ALA A 85 7.27 14.10 8.29
CA ALA A 85 6.03 14.87 8.30
C ALA A 85 4.80 13.97 8.22
N TYR A 86 4.83 12.95 7.36
CA TYR A 86 3.74 11.98 7.22
C TYR A 86 3.58 11.11 8.48
N ALA A 87 4.67 10.66 9.09
CA ALA A 87 4.65 9.90 10.33
C ALA A 87 4.03 10.70 11.49
N LYS A 88 4.28 12.02 11.53
CA LYS A 88 3.68 12.93 12.52
C LYS A 88 2.17 13.08 12.31
N GLU A 89 1.70 13.16 11.07
CA GLU A 89 0.27 13.18 10.75
C GLU A 89 -0.41 11.84 11.09
N LEU A 90 0.30 10.73 10.90
CA LEU A 90 -0.15 9.38 11.22
C LEU A 90 -0.29 9.09 12.72
N ASP A 91 0.28 9.91 13.59
CA ASP A 91 0.36 9.62 15.02
C ASP A 91 -1.01 9.27 15.62
N GLY A 92 -1.07 8.11 16.28
CA GLY A 92 -2.31 7.58 16.83
C GLY A 92 -3.29 6.97 15.82
N THR A 93 -3.12 7.19 14.50
CA THR A 93 -4.03 6.65 13.48
C THR A 93 -3.85 5.14 13.31
N VAL A 94 -4.95 4.40 13.38
CA VAL A 94 -5.05 2.97 13.05
C VAL A 94 -5.96 2.83 11.84
N PHE A 95 -5.46 2.21 10.77
CA PHE A 95 -6.29 1.99 9.57
C PHE A 95 -7.28 0.85 9.82
N ASP A 96 -8.55 1.04 9.45
CA ASP A 96 -9.50 -0.08 9.44
C ASP A 96 -9.08 -1.12 8.40
N ILE A 97 -8.65 -0.68 7.22
CA ILE A 97 -8.13 -1.54 6.16
C ILE A 97 -6.89 -0.88 5.55
N CYS A 98 -5.81 -1.64 5.46
CA CYS A 98 -4.62 -1.30 4.68
C CYS A 98 -4.55 -2.22 3.45
N LEU A 99 -4.70 -1.66 2.27
CA LEU A 99 -4.53 -2.36 0.99
C LEU A 99 -3.05 -2.41 0.63
N LEU A 100 -2.59 -3.58 0.21
CA LEU A 100 -1.22 -3.80 -0.27
C LEU A 100 -1.26 -4.65 -1.53
N GLU A 101 -0.58 -4.22 -2.60
CA GLU A 101 -0.40 -5.05 -3.80
C GLU A 101 0.99 -5.69 -3.76
N ILE A 102 1.06 -7.01 -3.96
CA ILE A 102 2.35 -7.71 -4.08
C ILE A 102 3.03 -7.29 -5.38
N GLY A 103 4.19 -6.68 -5.26
CA GLY A 103 5.08 -6.37 -6.36
C GLY A 103 6.06 -7.49 -6.68
N ARG A 104 7.01 -7.20 -7.55
CA ARG A 104 8.07 -8.13 -7.93
C ARG A 104 8.86 -8.58 -6.69
N GLY A 105 9.20 -9.87 -6.62
CA GLY A 105 9.94 -10.44 -5.49
C GLY A 105 9.24 -10.36 -4.13
N GLY A 106 7.94 -10.11 -4.11
CA GLY A 106 7.17 -9.98 -2.86
C GLY A 106 7.24 -8.58 -2.23
N ARG A 107 7.61 -7.55 -2.99
CA ARG A 107 7.55 -6.15 -2.54
C ARG A 107 6.13 -5.79 -2.06
N VAL A 108 6.03 -5.02 -1.00
CA VAL A 108 4.80 -4.34 -0.55
C VAL A 108 5.13 -2.90 -0.24
N ALA A 109 4.23 -1.98 -0.52
CA ALA A 109 4.52 -0.55 -0.47
C ALA A 109 5.82 -0.24 -1.24
N SER A 110 6.75 0.53 -0.69
CA SER A 110 8.12 0.67 -1.22
C SER A 110 9.16 -0.07 -0.39
N ILE A 111 8.78 -1.22 0.19
CA ILE A 111 9.68 -2.14 0.89
C ILE A 111 10.12 -3.22 -0.10
N PHE A 112 11.33 -3.07 -0.64
CA PHE A 112 11.86 -3.92 -1.71
C PHE A 112 12.75 -5.03 -1.15
N PRO A 113 12.65 -6.27 -1.65
CA PRO A 113 13.53 -7.37 -1.23
C PRO A 113 15.01 -7.03 -1.52
N ARG A 114 15.91 -7.37 -0.59
CA ARG A 114 17.37 -7.11 -0.70
C ARG A 114 17.74 -5.63 -0.86
N HIS A 115 16.90 -4.72 -0.46
CA HIS A 115 17.12 -3.28 -0.49
C HIS A 115 17.18 -2.71 0.93
N PRO A 116 17.85 -1.57 1.19
CA PRO A 116 17.87 -0.92 2.49
C PRO A 116 16.47 -0.67 3.07
N SER A 117 15.48 -0.34 2.25
CA SER A 117 14.09 -0.17 2.69
C SER A 117 13.50 -1.41 3.39
N PHE A 118 14.02 -2.61 3.12
CA PHE A 118 13.61 -3.83 3.80
C PHE A 118 14.39 -4.07 5.10
N THR A 119 15.71 -3.89 5.07
CA THR A 119 16.56 -4.10 6.26
C THR A 119 16.32 -3.05 7.33
N ALA A 120 16.04 -1.82 6.95
CA ALA A 120 15.72 -0.71 7.85
C ALA A 120 14.40 -0.90 8.64
N GLN A 121 13.57 -1.88 8.25
CA GLN A 121 12.32 -2.17 8.98
C GLN A 121 12.55 -2.83 10.35
N SER A 122 13.72 -3.43 10.55
CA SER A 122 14.00 -4.16 11.78
C SER A 122 14.29 -3.21 12.94
N GLY A 123 13.43 -3.26 13.98
CA GLY A 123 13.62 -2.47 15.20
C GLY A 123 13.29 -0.98 15.09
N THR A 124 12.80 -0.50 13.95
CA THR A 124 12.43 0.92 13.82
C THR A 124 11.20 1.26 14.63
N SER A 125 11.23 2.42 15.31
CA SER A 125 10.06 3.02 15.96
C SER A 125 9.27 3.93 15.02
N GLN A 126 9.83 4.27 13.85
CA GLN A 126 9.22 5.17 12.88
C GLN A 126 8.00 4.54 12.21
N LEU A 127 7.04 5.37 11.80
CA LEU A 127 5.83 4.93 11.10
C LEU A 127 5.97 5.04 9.58
N ALA A 128 6.86 5.90 9.10
CA ALA A 128 7.20 6.05 7.71
C ALA A 128 8.71 6.29 7.57
N THR A 129 9.27 6.04 6.39
CA THR A 129 10.69 6.26 6.06
C THR A 129 10.82 6.64 4.60
N GLY A 130 11.85 7.43 4.27
CA GLY A 130 12.26 7.68 2.91
C GLY A 130 12.89 6.43 2.28
N VAL A 131 12.85 6.38 0.97
CA VAL A 131 13.48 5.33 0.15
C VAL A 131 14.22 6.03 -0.97
N THR A 132 15.52 5.77 -1.09
CA THR A 132 16.38 6.21 -2.20
C THR A 132 16.81 5.01 -3.02
N ASP A 133 17.22 5.24 -4.27
CA ASP A 133 17.68 4.18 -5.18
C ASP A 133 16.68 3.02 -5.35
N ALA A 134 15.38 3.33 -5.29
CA ALA A 134 14.33 2.34 -5.45
C ALA A 134 14.49 1.56 -6.77
N PRO A 135 14.45 0.22 -6.76
CA PRO A 135 14.67 -0.59 -7.96
C PRO A 135 13.48 -0.57 -8.94
N GLU A 136 12.34 -0.02 -8.55
CA GLU A 136 11.14 0.11 -9.37
C GLU A 136 10.46 1.45 -9.12
N GLY A 137 9.95 2.08 -10.18
CA GLY A 137 9.32 3.40 -10.13
C GLY A 137 10.36 4.54 -10.04
N PRO A 138 9.95 5.72 -9.58
CA PRO A 138 10.89 6.79 -9.28
C PRO A 138 11.91 6.35 -8.22
N ALA A 139 13.16 6.84 -8.36
CA ALA A 139 14.26 6.45 -7.47
C ALA A 139 14.03 6.86 -6.01
N GLU A 140 13.32 7.96 -5.81
CA GLU A 140 12.99 8.48 -4.49
C GLU A 140 11.51 8.24 -4.20
N GLN A 141 11.23 7.66 -3.03
CA GLN A 141 9.87 7.31 -2.60
C GLN A 141 9.74 7.51 -1.09
N VAL A 142 8.50 7.55 -0.61
CA VAL A 142 8.17 7.49 0.81
C VAL A 142 7.36 6.23 1.05
N THR A 143 7.61 5.53 2.15
CA THR A 143 6.89 4.30 2.49
C THR A 143 6.49 4.25 3.95
N LEU A 144 5.33 3.65 4.24
CA LEU A 144 5.03 3.18 5.58
C LEU A 144 5.99 2.06 5.99
N THR A 145 6.27 1.97 7.27
CA THR A 145 7.01 0.85 7.86
C THR A 145 6.06 -0.30 8.21
N TYR A 146 6.61 -1.50 8.47
CA TYR A 146 5.81 -2.60 9.02
C TYR A 146 5.10 -2.22 10.31
N ARG A 147 5.74 -1.37 11.14
CA ARG A 147 5.13 -0.88 12.37
C ARG A 147 3.81 -0.14 12.09
N ALA A 148 3.74 0.68 11.06
CA ALA A 148 2.52 1.40 10.67
C ALA A 148 1.50 0.46 10.00
N ILE A 149 1.97 -0.38 9.07
CA ILE A 149 1.12 -1.32 8.34
C ILE A 149 0.47 -2.32 9.30
N ASN A 150 1.27 -2.97 10.16
CA ASN A 150 0.82 -4.10 10.97
C ASN A 150 -0.05 -3.71 12.17
N ARG A 151 -0.12 -2.42 12.51
CA ARG A 151 -1.11 -1.94 13.48
C ARG A 151 -2.50 -1.71 12.88
N SER A 152 -2.66 -1.79 11.54
CA SER A 152 -3.96 -1.74 10.89
C SER A 152 -4.85 -2.86 11.41
N ARG A 153 -6.15 -2.60 11.57
CA ARG A 153 -7.10 -3.64 11.98
C ARG A 153 -7.06 -4.81 10.99
N GLN A 154 -7.16 -4.49 9.71
CA GLN A 154 -7.04 -5.48 8.65
C GLN A 154 -5.99 -5.08 7.61
N VAL A 155 -5.23 -6.06 7.15
CA VAL A 155 -4.38 -5.93 5.96
C VAL A 155 -4.98 -6.78 4.84
N TRP A 156 -5.25 -6.15 3.71
CA TRP A 156 -5.77 -6.80 2.51
C TRP A 156 -4.70 -6.79 1.43
N GLY A 157 -4.13 -7.98 1.18
CA GLY A 157 -3.15 -8.19 0.13
C GLY A 157 -3.81 -8.49 -1.22
N LEU A 158 -3.30 -7.91 -2.28
CA LEU A 158 -3.77 -8.10 -3.65
C LEU A 158 -2.65 -8.75 -4.47
N ALA A 159 -2.94 -9.89 -5.13
CA ALA A 159 -2.00 -10.55 -6.02
C ALA A 159 -2.70 -11.04 -7.28
N CYS A 160 -2.34 -10.48 -8.43
CA CYS A 160 -2.94 -10.79 -9.72
C CYS A 160 -1.87 -11.06 -10.76
N GLY A 161 -2.10 -12.11 -11.57
CA GLY A 161 -1.22 -12.51 -12.67
C GLY A 161 -0.21 -13.59 -12.30
N ALA A 162 0.13 -14.42 -13.26
CA ALA A 162 1.05 -15.57 -13.10
C ALA A 162 2.45 -15.14 -12.61
N GLU A 163 2.88 -13.94 -12.96
CA GLU A 163 4.16 -13.38 -12.52
C GLU A 163 4.26 -13.15 -11.01
N ARG A 164 3.12 -13.21 -10.30
CA ARG A 164 3.06 -13.12 -8.83
C ARG A 164 3.03 -14.47 -8.13
N ALA A 165 2.86 -15.57 -8.87
CA ALA A 165 2.66 -16.89 -8.28
C ALA A 165 3.80 -17.31 -7.32
N GLY A 166 5.04 -17.19 -7.75
CA GLY A 166 6.20 -17.55 -6.92
C GLY A 166 6.33 -16.70 -5.66
N CYS A 167 6.15 -15.40 -5.76
CA CYS A 167 6.26 -14.52 -4.58
C CYS A 167 5.02 -14.62 -3.67
N LEU A 168 3.84 -14.92 -4.20
CA LEU A 168 2.67 -15.23 -3.39
C LEU A 168 2.87 -16.51 -2.59
N ALA A 169 3.35 -17.59 -3.23
CA ALA A 169 3.66 -18.85 -2.54
C ALA A 169 4.70 -18.64 -1.43
N ALA A 170 5.78 -17.89 -1.69
CA ALA A 170 6.78 -17.53 -0.69
C ALA A 170 6.18 -16.71 0.46
N THR A 171 5.29 -15.77 0.14
CA THR A 171 4.57 -14.95 1.14
C THR A 171 3.73 -15.83 2.06
N LEU A 172 2.87 -16.68 1.49
CA LEU A 172 1.97 -17.55 2.26
C LEU A 172 2.75 -18.64 3.01
N GLY A 173 3.91 -19.06 2.47
CA GLY A 173 4.84 -19.98 3.14
C GLY A 173 5.68 -19.35 4.25
N GLY A 174 5.54 -18.03 4.48
CA GLY A 174 6.27 -17.33 5.55
C GLY A 174 7.77 -17.14 5.28
N ASP A 175 8.20 -17.11 4.00
CA ASP A 175 9.61 -16.88 3.68
C ASP A 175 10.08 -15.50 4.19
N PRO A 176 11.00 -15.44 5.19
CA PRO A 176 11.41 -14.20 5.83
C PRO A 176 12.16 -13.24 4.89
N ARG A 177 12.59 -13.69 3.71
CA ARG A 177 13.23 -12.88 2.68
C ARG A 177 12.24 -12.12 1.81
N THR A 178 10.95 -12.46 1.94
CA THR A 178 9.85 -11.86 1.18
C THR A 178 9.19 -10.75 1.99
N PRO A 179 9.26 -9.49 1.58
CA PRO A 179 8.65 -8.38 2.33
C PRO A 179 7.19 -8.62 2.67
N ALA A 180 6.39 -9.12 1.73
CA ALA A 180 4.97 -9.40 1.92
C ALA A 180 4.69 -10.46 3.00
N ALA A 181 5.64 -11.36 3.31
CA ALA A 181 5.47 -12.36 4.37
C ALA A 181 5.52 -11.77 5.80
N ARG A 182 5.94 -10.52 5.92
CA ARG A 182 6.05 -9.82 7.21
C ARG A 182 4.87 -8.90 7.52
N VAL A 183 3.93 -8.75 6.58
CA VAL A 183 2.75 -7.90 6.80
C VAL A 183 1.60 -8.71 7.38
N HIS A 184 0.92 -8.11 8.35
CA HIS A 184 -0.27 -8.68 8.96
C HIS A 184 -1.16 -7.56 9.51
N GLY A 185 -2.45 -7.83 9.62
CA GLY A 185 -3.37 -6.96 10.36
C GLY A 185 -3.45 -7.40 11.82
N ALA A 186 -3.76 -6.47 12.70
CA ALA A 186 -3.95 -6.75 14.13
C ALA A 186 -5.11 -7.73 14.40
N GLU A 187 -6.17 -7.66 13.59
CA GLU A 187 -7.34 -8.51 13.69
C GLU A 187 -7.38 -9.57 12.58
N ARG A 188 -7.00 -9.20 11.36
CA ARG A 188 -7.11 -10.09 10.19
C ARG A 188 -6.15 -9.72 9.07
N THR A 189 -5.65 -10.75 8.38
CA THR A 189 -4.94 -10.63 7.09
C THR A 189 -5.70 -11.42 6.04
N VAL A 190 -6.01 -10.80 4.90
CA VAL A 190 -6.74 -11.43 3.79
C VAL A 190 -5.94 -11.24 2.51
N TRP A 191 -5.76 -12.29 1.73
CA TRP A 191 -5.15 -12.24 0.40
C TRP A 191 -6.21 -12.46 -0.67
N PHE A 192 -6.46 -11.44 -1.48
CA PHE A 192 -7.30 -11.53 -2.68
C PHE A 192 -6.41 -11.87 -3.86
N VAL A 193 -6.63 -13.02 -4.44
CA VAL A 193 -5.76 -13.58 -5.46
C VAL A 193 -6.57 -14.09 -6.64
N ASP A 194 -6.05 -13.91 -7.86
CA ASP A 194 -6.62 -14.59 -9.02
C ASP A 194 -6.02 -16.01 -9.19
N ARG A 195 -6.63 -16.82 -10.06
CA ARG A 195 -6.17 -18.20 -10.32
C ARG A 195 -4.73 -18.26 -10.81
N ALA A 196 -4.31 -17.28 -11.62
CA ALA A 196 -2.97 -17.25 -12.17
C ALA A 196 -1.92 -16.99 -11.08
N ALA A 197 -2.17 -16.04 -10.17
CA ALA A 197 -1.31 -15.79 -9.03
C ALA A 197 -1.30 -16.96 -8.03
N ALA A 198 -2.42 -17.68 -7.89
CA ALA A 198 -2.53 -18.82 -6.97
C ALA A 198 -1.97 -20.14 -7.53
N SER A 199 -1.52 -20.19 -8.79
CA SER A 199 -1.17 -21.44 -9.51
C SER A 199 -0.07 -22.28 -8.84
N THR A 200 0.76 -21.71 -7.98
CA THR A 200 1.83 -22.41 -7.25
C THR A 200 1.57 -22.53 -5.75
N VAL A 201 0.38 -22.10 -5.28
CA VAL A 201 -0.01 -22.22 -3.87
C VAL A 201 -0.49 -23.65 -3.62
N PRO A 202 0.12 -24.42 -2.70
CA PRO A 202 -0.15 -25.87 -2.54
C PRO A 202 -1.62 -26.21 -2.28
N TYR A 203 -2.34 -25.37 -1.56
CA TYR A 203 -3.76 -25.57 -1.22
C TYR A 203 -4.73 -25.35 -2.39
N PHE A 204 -4.27 -24.77 -3.51
CA PHE A 204 -5.08 -24.57 -4.71
C PHE A 204 -5.05 -25.77 -5.68
N GLN A 205 -4.22 -26.78 -5.39
CA GLN A 205 -4.09 -27.98 -6.18
C GLN A 205 -4.97 -29.14 -5.68
N CYS A 206 -5.74 -28.92 -4.63
CA CYS A 206 -6.74 -29.89 -4.21
C CYS A 206 -7.95 -29.78 -5.15
N ASP A 207 -8.14 -30.79 -6.01
CA ASP A 207 -9.41 -31.02 -6.69
C ASP A 207 -10.47 -31.29 -5.61
N LEU A 208 -11.44 -30.38 -5.53
CA LEU A 208 -12.64 -30.55 -4.73
C LEU A 208 -13.64 -31.39 -5.52
#